data_5b95b8dd5bc036e2769c12a8eff2c254
#
_entry.id   5b95b8dd5bc036e2769c12a8eff2c254
#
_cell.length_a   1.000
_cell.length_b   1.000
_cell.length_c   1.000
_cell.angle_alpha   90.00
_cell.angle_beta   90.00
_cell.angle_gamma   90.00
#
_symmetry.space_group_name_H-M   'P 1'
#
loop_
_entity.id
_entity.type
_entity.pdbx_description
1 polymer ?
#
loop_
_entity_poly.entity_id
_entity_poly.type
_entity_poly.pdbx_seq_one_letter_code
_entity_poly.pdbx_strand_id
1 'polypeptide(L)'
;MRLVTSDDIIDVLAKGKQRGLRFLISKLTLNKLNRTKSAFDKSSISHSNWWIIPEVKERWNKLITGNLKVTYETFMMNGYLKNKKNLRLLSIGSGSCSHELELASYPNFEKIVCVDIADNRLKEAEKIAHSKGLQNISFICANALEYSFESNFDIVFFHSSLHHFNHISNLIPHKIIPLLKSDGHLIINEYVGPTRIQHPKHQVQAINRGLKLIPNKFRKRFKTGWIKRLYHGSGLIRMILADPSECIDSSSILPTIHTHFKTIDERPYGGNILMHVLKDISHHFLDMDSERKYILSSLFDFEDEYLQNQPSDFVFGIYQLKKS
;
A
#
# COMPACT_ATOMS: atom_id res chain seq x y z
N MET A 1 1.61 18.70 13.91
CA MET A 1 2.57 17.84 13.16
C MET A 1 3.68 17.43 14.11
N ARG A 2 4.06 16.15 14.14
CA ARG A 2 5.15 15.63 14.99
C ARG A 2 6.45 15.69 14.18
N LEU A 3 7.41 16.51 14.60
CA LEU A 3 8.70 16.59 13.90
C LEU A 3 9.59 15.41 14.23
N VAL A 4 9.71 15.06 15.52
CA VAL A 4 10.47 13.94 16.05
C VAL A 4 9.66 13.25 17.14
N THR A 5 9.73 11.93 17.21
CA THR A 5 9.09 11.13 18.26
C THR A 5 10.10 10.12 18.84
N SER A 6 9.78 9.56 20.00
CA SER A 6 10.60 8.46 20.57
C SER A 6 10.57 7.20 19.68
N ASP A 7 9.49 6.99 18.92
CA ASP A 7 9.42 5.89 17.96
C ASP A 7 10.46 6.04 16.83
N ASP A 8 10.82 7.27 16.44
CA ASP A 8 11.84 7.50 15.41
C ASP A 8 13.20 7.00 15.87
N ILE A 9 13.56 7.26 17.13
CA ILE A 9 14.83 6.80 17.71
C ILE A 9 14.83 5.27 17.76
N ILE A 10 13.75 4.68 18.27
CA ILE A 10 13.60 3.22 18.35
C ILE A 10 13.67 2.59 16.96
N ASP A 11 12.99 3.16 15.95
CA ASP A 11 12.99 2.66 14.57
C ASP A 11 14.38 2.74 13.94
N VAL A 12 15.13 3.82 14.14
CA VAL A 12 16.50 3.97 13.63
C VAL A 12 17.43 2.94 14.26
N LEU A 13 17.39 2.77 15.58
CA LEU A 13 18.19 1.79 16.31
C LEU A 13 17.81 0.35 15.92
N ALA A 14 16.50 0.06 15.82
CA ALA A 14 16.01 -1.25 15.40
C ALA A 14 16.45 -1.59 13.97
N LYS A 15 16.31 -0.65 13.02
CA LYS A 15 16.76 -0.82 11.64
C LYS A 15 18.27 -0.96 11.54
N GLY A 16 19.04 -0.22 12.35
CA GLY A 16 20.50 -0.37 12.44
C GLY A 16 20.88 -1.80 12.86
N LYS A 17 20.22 -2.36 13.88
CA LYS A 17 20.43 -3.73 14.33
C LYS A 17 19.93 -4.80 13.33
N GLN A 18 18.82 -4.53 12.63
CA GLN A 18 18.23 -5.46 11.66
C GLN A 18 18.95 -5.51 10.32
N ARG A 19 19.46 -4.36 9.82
CA ARG A 19 19.97 -4.15 8.45
C ARG A 19 21.43 -3.70 8.37
N GLY A 20 22.04 -3.42 9.52
CA GLY A 20 23.44 -2.95 9.62
C GLY A 20 23.64 -1.46 9.34
N LEU A 21 24.82 -0.96 9.70
CA LEU A 21 25.18 0.47 9.61
C LEU A 21 25.18 0.99 8.16
N ARG A 22 25.59 0.16 7.19
CA ARG A 22 25.59 0.51 5.76
C ARG A 22 24.23 0.92 5.23
N PHE A 23 23.15 0.31 5.76
CA PHE A 23 21.78 0.70 5.41
C PHE A 23 21.45 2.11 5.90
N LEU A 24 21.88 2.48 7.11
CA LEU A 24 21.66 3.84 7.65
C LEU A 24 22.41 4.89 6.82
N ILE A 25 23.66 4.60 6.46
CA ILE A 25 24.50 5.50 5.64
C ILE A 25 23.88 5.70 4.25
N SER A 26 23.28 4.67 3.65
CA SER A 26 22.64 4.79 2.33
C SER A 26 21.43 5.75 2.31
N LYS A 27 20.88 6.11 3.47
CA LYS A 27 19.78 7.08 3.61
C LYS A 27 20.25 8.53 3.74
N LEU A 28 21.57 8.75 3.88
CA LEU A 28 22.17 10.08 3.96
C LEU A 28 22.50 10.68 2.58
N THR A 29 22.22 9.99 1.49
CA THR A 29 22.43 10.51 0.14
C THR A 29 21.48 11.68 -0.14
N LEU A 30 22.01 12.77 -0.73
CA LEU A 30 21.27 14.02 -1.00
C LEU A 30 20.19 13.85 -2.10
N ASN A 31 20.33 12.87 -2.99
CA ASN A 31 19.41 12.66 -4.09
C ASN A 31 18.11 11.98 -3.61
N LYS A 32 16.98 12.71 -3.68
CA LYS A 32 15.64 12.24 -3.24
C LYS A 32 15.21 10.98 -3.99
N LEU A 33 15.37 10.94 -5.32
CA LEU A 33 14.98 9.81 -6.16
C LEU A 33 15.78 8.54 -5.78
N ASN A 34 17.08 8.67 -5.53
CA ASN A 34 17.92 7.54 -5.10
C ASN A 34 17.53 7.02 -3.71
N ARG A 35 17.06 7.88 -2.80
CA ARG A 35 16.55 7.45 -1.48
C ARG A 35 15.26 6.66 -1.61
N THR A 36 14.31 7.16 -2.41
CA THR A 36 13.08 6.44 -2.73
C THR A 36 13.41 5.10 -3.40
N LYS A 37 14.19 5.11 -4.47
CA LYS A 37 14.64 3.89 -5.18
C LYS A 37 15.30 2.87 -4.24
N SER A 38 16.19 3.31 -3.33
CA SER A 38 16.83 2.44 -2.34
C SER A 38 15.88 1.89 -1.27
N ALA A 39 14.72 2.49 -1.07
CA ALA A 39 13.70 1.96 -0.19
C ALA A 39 13.02 0.73 -0.80
N PHE A 40 12.88 0.71 -2.13
CA PHE A 40 12.20 -0.35 -2.89
C PHE A 40 13.14 -1.47 -3.36
N ASP A 41 14.39 -1.19 -3.74
CA ASP A 41 15.31 -2.18 -4.32
C ASP A 41 15.72 -3.34 -3.38
N LYS A 42 15.54 -3.21 -2.06
CA LYS A 42 15.99 -4.21 -1.07
C LYS A 42 14.82 -5.02 -0.48
N SER A 43 14.03 -5.66 -1.32
CA SER A 43 12.86 -6.43 -0.91
C SER A 43 13.13 -7.78 -0.26
N SER A 44 14.34 -8.33 -0.32
CA SER A 44 14.68 -9.66 0.21
C SER A 44 14.93 -9.74 1.72
N ILE A 45 14.80 -8.62 2.45
CA ILE A 45 15.02 -8.62 3.90
C ILE A 45 13.71 -8.96 4.60
N SER A 46 13.71 -10.07 5.33
CA SER A 46 12.58 -10.43 6.18
C SER A 46 12.25 -9.27 7.13
N HIS A 47 11.01 -8.83 7.10
CA HIS A 47 10.50 -7.76 7.94
C HIS A 47 9.22 -8.23 8.63
N SER A 48 8.88 -7.59 9.73
CA SER A 48 7.69 -7.92 10.51
C SER A 48 6.67 -6.81 10.33
N ASN A 49 5.96 -6.85 9.21
CA ASN A 49 4.86 -5.95 8.89
C ASN A 49 3.52 -6.68 8.92
N TRP A 50 2.44 -5.96 9.15
CA TRP A 50 1.12 -6.52 9.36
C TRP A 50 0.59 -7.33 8.16
N TRP A 51 0.96 -6.98 6.93
CA TRP A 51 0.54 -7.71 5.72
C TRP A 51 1.15 -9.10 5.53
N ILE A 52 2.12 -9.50 6.37
CA ILE A 52 2.64 -10.88 6.32
C ILE A 52 1.75 -11.88 7.05
N ILE A 53 0.81 -11.41 7.89
CA ILE A 53 -0.11 -12.24 8.65
C ILE A 53 -1.23 -12.71 7.74
N PRO A 54 -1.43 -14.03 7.54
CA PRO A 54 -2.47 -14.56 6.67
C PRO A 54 -3.86 -14.06 7.04
N GLU A 55 -4.22 -14.09 8.32
CA GLU A 55 -5.54 -13.68 8.82
C GLU A 55 -5.82 -12.18 8.59
N VAL A 56 -4.80 -11.34 8.55
CA VAL A 56 -4.95 -9.93 8.17
C VAL A 56 -5.32 -9.81 6.69
N LYS A 57 -4.70 -10.60 5.81
CA LYS A 57 -5.05 -10.65 4.39
C LYS A 57 -6.47 -11.19 4.17
N GLU A 58 -6.84 -12.26 4.89
CA GLU A 58 -8.19 -12.81 4.85
C GLU A 58 -9.24 -11.78 5.32
N ARG A 59 -8.91 -10.99 6.37
CA ARG A 59 -9.75 -9.87 6.80
C ARG A 59 -9.91 -8.82 5.70
N TRP A 60 -8.83 -8.41 5.03
CA TRP A 60 -8.94 -7.47 3.89
C TRP A 60 -9.83 -8.03 2.79
N ASN A 61 -9.61 -9.29 2.42
CA ASN A 61 -10.46 -9.96 1.44
C ASN A 61 -11.93 -9.89 1.87
N LYS A 62 -12.25 -10.22 3.12
CA LYS A 62 -13.62 -10.16 3.65
C LYS A 62 -14.21 -8.75 3.58
N LEU A 63 -13.46 -7.73 3.95
CA LEU A 63 -13.93 -6.34 3.95
C LEU A 63 -14.12 -5.80 2.53
N ILE A 64 -13.26 -6.18 1.60
CA ILE A 64 -13.33 -5.73 0.20
C ILE A 64 -14.36 -6.56 -0.59
N THR A 65 -14.35 -7.88 -0.45
CA THR A 65 -15.09 -8.79 -1.36
C THR A 65 -16.27 -9.49 -0.71
N GLY A 66 -16.39 -9.44 0.62
CA GLY A 66 -17.36 -10.22 1.40
C GLY A 66 -16.90 -11.67 1.67
N ASN A 67 -15.74 -12.12 1.14
CA ASN A 67 -15.25 -13.48 1.26
C ASN A 67 -13.76 -13.50 1.67
N LEU A 68 -13.42 -14.30 2.69
CA LEU A 68 -12.06 -14.41 3.21
C LEU A 68 -11.01 -14.88 2.19
N LYS A 69 -11.43 -15.69 1.20
CA LYS A 69 -10.53 -16.36 0.24
C LYS A 69 -10.51 -15.71 -1.14
N VAL A 70 -11.39 -14.75 -1.40
CA VAL A 70 -11.47 -14.06 -2.69
C VAL A 70 -10.65 -12.79 -2.62
N THR A 71 -9.63 -12.68 -3.47
CA THR A 71 -8.80 -11.47 -3.59
C THR A 71 -9.57 -10.37 -4.31
N TYR A 72 -9.14 -9.11 -4.16
CA TYR A 72 -9.80 -8.01 -4.85
C TYR A 72 -9.63 -8.10 -6.39
N GLU A 73 -8.53 -8.70 -6.89
CA GLU A 73 -8.33 -9.00 -8.31
C GLU A 73 -9.41 -9.94 -8.81
N THR A 74 -9.57 -11.07 -8.15
CA THR A 74 -10.62 -12.05 -8.49
C THR A 74 -12.01 -11.42 -8.38
N PHE A 75 -12.27 -10.62 -7.35
CA PHE A 75 -13.54 -9.91 -7.18
C PHE A 75 -13.82 -8.96 -8.34
N MET A 76 -12.83 -8.15 -8.72
CA MET A 76 -12.92 -7.22 -9.83
C MET A 76 -13.15 -7.96 -11.16
N MET A 77 -12.41 -9.05 -11.40
CA MET A 77 -12.50 -9.85 -12.63
C MET A 77 -13.83 -10.59 -12.77
N ASN A 78 -14.32 -11.19 -11.69
CA ASN A 78 -15.59 -11.94 -11.71
C ASN A 78 -16.83 -11.04 -11.60
N GLY A 79 -16.66 -9.81 -11.15
CA GLY A 79 -17.70 -8.80 -11.01
C GLY A 79 -17.67 -7.78 -12.13
N TYR A 80 -17.04 -6.64 -11.84
CA TYR A 80 -17.07 -5.44 -12.68
C TYR A 80 -16.47 -5.64 -14.08
N LEU A 81 -15.39 -6.39 -14.21
CA LEU A 81 -14.69 -6.63 -15.48
C LEU A 81 -15.10 -7.92 -16.20
N LYS A 82 -16.02 -8.71 -15.66
CA LYS A 82 -16.38 -10.05 -16.15
C LYS A 82 -16.67 -10.10 -17.66
N ASN A 83 -17.41 -9.13 -18.17
CA ASN A 83 -17.87 -9.09 -19.56
C ASN A 83 -17.06 -8.13 -20.44
N LYS A 84 -16.03 -7.48 -19.89
CA LYS A 84 -15.17 -6.55 -20.64
C LYS A 84 -14.07 -7.33 -21.35
N LYS A 85 -13.70 -6.89 -22.54
CA LYS A 85 -12.66 -7.51 -23.38
C LYS A 85 -11.75 -6.44 -23.95
N ASN A 86 -10.57 -6.86 -24.41
CA ASN A 86 -9.58 -6.01 -25.07
C ASN A 86 -9.21 -4.78 -24.22
N LEU A 87 -9.13 -4.98 -22.89
CA LEU A 87 -8.81 -3.93 -21.95
C LEU A 87 -7.32 -3.57 -22.02
N ARG A 88 -7.03 -2.28 -22.04
CA ARG A 88 -5.69 -1.72 -21.89
C ARG A 88 -5.55 -1.13 -20.49
N LEU A 89 -4.61 -1.64 -19.72
CA LEU A 89 -4.35 -1.22 -18.35
C LEU A 89 -2.96 -0.60 -18.24
N LEU A 90 -2.86 0.55 -17.59
CA LEU A 90 -1.60 1.15 -17.15
C LEU A 90 -1.50 1.08 -15.63
N SER A 91 -0.50 0.37 -15.11
CA SER A 91 -0.17 0.33 -13.69
C SER A 91 1.01 1.23 -13.39
N ILE A 92 0.82 2.19 -12.48
CA ILE A 92 1.81 3.21 -12.13
C ILE A 92 2.35 2.93 -10.72
N GLY A 93 3.68 2.75 -10.61
CA GLY A 93 4.35 2.33 -9.38
C GLY A 93 4.08 0.86 -9.07
N SER A 94 4.19 0.01 -10.10
CA SER A 94 3.82 -1.42 -10.05
C SER A 94 4.73 -2.28 -9.18
N GLY A 95 5.88 -1.78 -8.76
CA GLY A 95 6.81 -2.48 -7.89
C GLY A 95 7.24 -3.86 -8.42
N SER A 96 6.83 -4.93 -7.74
CA SER A 96 7.09 -6.32 -8.14
C SER A 96 6.09 -6.87 -9.16
N CYS A 97 5.12 -6.09 -9.56
CA CYS A 97 4.05 -6.43 -10.52
C CYS A 97 3.26 -7.70 -10.15
N SER A 98 3.19 -8.10 -8.88
CA SER A 98 2.51 -9.34 -8.48
C SER A 98 1.03 -9.35 -8.84
N HIS A 99 0.36 -8.21 -8.71
CA HIS A 99 -1.06 -8.03 -9.03
C HIS A 99 -1.27 -7.97 -10.54
N GLU A 100 -0.40 -7.28 -11.27
CA GLU A 100 -0.45 -7.15 -12.72
C GLU A 100 -0.16 -8.49 -13.42
N LEU A 101 0.75 -9.30 -12.88
CA LEU A 101 1.01 -10.66 -13.36
C LEU A 101 -0.20 -11.59 -13.16
N GLU A 102 -0.96 -11.40 -12.08
CA GLU A 102 -2.23 -12.10 -11.87
C GLU A 102 -3.27 -11.63 -12.89
N LEU A 103 -3.46 -10.31 -13.04
CA LEU A 103 -4.39 -9.73 -14.00
C LEU A 103 -4.06 -10.13 -15.45
N ALA A 104 -2.78 -10.20 -15.82
CA ALA A 104 -2.34 -10.60 -17.16
C ALA A 104 -2.72 -12.03 -17.54
N SER A 105 -3.02 -12.89 -16.56
CA SER A 105 -3.51 -14.25 -16.80
C SER A 105 -4.99 -14.31 -17.23
N TYR A 106 -5.72 -13.23 -17.12
CA TYR A 106 -7.12 -13.17 -17.55
C TYR A 106 -7.24 -12.72 -19.01
N PRO A 107 -8.10 -13.37 -19.81
CA PRO A 107 -8.26 -13.09 -21.25
C PRO A 107 -8.93 -11.72 -21.53
N ASN A 108 -9.31 -11.00 -20.50
CA ASN A 108 -9.94 -9.69 -20.61
C ASN A 108 -8.97 -8.61 -21.08
N PHE A 109 -7.67 -8.77 -20.81
CA PHE A 109 -6.64 -7.76 -21.08
C PHE A 109 -5.92 -8.01 -22.41
N GLU A 110 -5.99 -7.04 -23.30
CA GLU A 110 -5.18 -6.97 -24.51
C GLU A 110 -3.75 -6.54 -24.19
N LYS A 111 -3.61 -5.54 -23.30
CA LYS A 111 -2.31 -4.96 -22.94
C LYS A 111 -2.30 -4.48 -21.50
N ILE A 112 -1.29 -4.90 -20.74
CA ILE A 112 -0.97 -4.35 -19.42
C ILE A 112 0.42 -3.70 -19.50
N VAL A 113 0.52 -2.44 -19.09
CA VAL A 113 1.79 -1.70 -19.03
C VAL A 113 2.12 -1.43 -17.57
N CYS A 114 3.22 -1.97 -17.09
CA CYS A 114 3.73 -1.77 -15.73
C CYS A 114 4.85 -0.73 -15.74
N VAL A 115 4.74 0.29 -14.89
CA VAL A 115 5.75 1.35 -14.79
C VAL A 115 6.23 1.49 -13.36
N ASP A 116 7.54 1.42 -13.16
CA ASP A 116 8.19 1.65 -11.88
C ASP A 116 9.59 2.22 -12.05
N ILE A 117 10.14 2.82 -10.99
CA ILE A 117 11.53 3.29 -10.95
C ILE A 117 12.51 2.19 -10.52
N ALA A 118 12.02 1.06 -9.99
CA ALA A 118 12.80 -0.04 -9.43
C ALA A 118 13.11 -1.10 -10.51
N ASP A 119 14.14 -0.85 -11.32
CA ASP A 119 14.57 -1.69 -12.44
C ASP A 119 14.72 -3.18 -12.09
N ASN A 120 15.33 -3.49 -10.94
CA ASN A 120 15.55 -4.89 -10.52
C ASN A 120 14.24 -5.65 -10.29
N ARG A 121 13.21 -4.98 -9.78
CA ARG A 121 11.89 -5.60 -9.56
C ARG A 121 11.16 -5.85 -10.88
N LEU A 122 11.24 -4.91 -11.80
CA LEU A 122 10.65 -5.07 -13.13
C LEU A 122 11.30 -6.21 -13.91
N LYS A 123 12.65 -6.32 -13.87
CA LYS A 123 13.38 -7.45 -14.48
C LYS A 123 12.99 -8.81 -13.88
N GLU A 124 12.74 -8.86 -12.59
CA GLU A 124 12.27 -10.09 -11.94
C GLU A 124 10.82 -10.41 -12.35
N ALA A 125 9.95 -9.42 -12.40
CA ALA A 125 8.58 -9.58 -12.89
C ALA A 125 8.54 -10.04 -14.37
N GLU A 126 9.41 -9.50 -15.22
CA GLU A 126 9.56 -9.90 -16.61
C GLU A 126 9.94 -11.38 -16.76
N LYS A 127 10.89 -11.87 -15.95
CA LYS A 127 11.24 -13.30 -15.91
C LYS A 127 10.04 -14.17 -15.51
N ILE A 128 9.27 -13.72 -14.52
CA ILE A 128 8.06 -14.43 -14.09
C ILE A 128 7.00 -14.43 -15.20
N ALA A 129 6.78 -13.29 -15.88
CA ALA A 129 5.88 -13.21 -17.02
C ALA A 129 6.26 -14.20 -18.12
N HIS A 130 7.53 -14.23 -18.52
CA HIS A 130 8.05 -15.19 -19.49
C HIS A 130 7.84 -16.64 -19.04
N SER A 131 8.13 -16.97 -17.78
CA SER A 131 7.96 -18.32 -17.26
C SER A 131 6.50 -18.80 -17.26
N LYS A 132 5.55 -17.84 -17.17
CA LYS A 132 4.10 -18.10 -17.24
C LYS A 132 3.52 -17.99 -18.65
N GLY A 133 4.33 -17.70 -19.67
CA GLY A 133 3.88 -17.50 -21.04
C GLY A 133 2.99 -16.27 -21.27
N LEU A 134 3.05 -15.27 -20.38
CA LEU A 134 2.26 -14.04 -20.49
C LEU A 134 2.89 -13.13 -21.56
N GLN A 135 2.11 -12.80 -22.60
CA GLN A 135 2.58 -11.97 -23.74
C GLN A 135 1.92 -10.60 -23.79
N ASN A 136 0.89 -10.40 -22.98
CA ASN A 136 0.07 -9.17 -22.94
C ASN A 136 0.52 -8.18 -21.85
N ILE A 137 1.70 -8.38 -21.25
CA ILE A 137 2.26 -7.51 -20.21
C ILE A 137 3.62 -6.97 -20.62
N SER A 138 3.88 -5.70 -20.33
CA SER A 138 5.15 -5.02 -20.63
C SER A 138 5.61 -4.20 -19.44
N PHE A 139 6.94 -3.98 -19.33
CA PHE A 139 7.58 -3.36 -18.18
C PHE A 139 8.41 -2.16 -18.62
N ILE A 140 8.21 -1.00 -17.97
CA ILE A 140 8.88 0.25 -18.27
C ILE A 140 9.55 0.77 -17.00
N CYS A 141 10.89 0.82 -17.01
CA CYS A 141 11.65 1.43 -15.92
C CYS A 141 11.75 2.94 -16.16
N ALA A 142 10.87 3.72 -15.55
CA ALA A 142 10.84 5.17 -15.72
C ALA A 142 10.24 5.89 -14.53
N ASN A 143 10.53 7.20 -14.41
CA ASN A 143 9.76 8.09 -13.56
C ASN A 143 8.42 8.40 -14.26
N ALA A 144 7.32 7.91 -13.69
CA ALA A 144 6.00 8.06 -14.29
C ALA A 144 5.55 9.53 -14.47
N LEU A 145 6.13 10.47 -13.72
CA LEU A 145 5.82 11.91 -13.86
C LEU A 145 6.47 12.56 -15.10
N GLU A 146 7.56 11.95 -15.59
CA GLU A 146 8.39 12.47 -16.69
C GLU A 146 8.21 11.67 -17.97
N TYR A 147 7.70 10.44 -17.87
CA TYR A 147 7.51 9.56 -19.01
C TYR A 147 6.25 9.93 -19.81
N SER A 148 6.38 9.95 -21.13
CA SER A 148 5.26 10.19 -22.05
C SER A 148 4.59 8.86 -22.39
N PHE A 149 3.44 8.62 -21.80
CA PHE A 149 2.62 7.44 -22.09
C PHE A 149 1.77 7.65 -23.33
N GLU A 150 1.43 6.53 -23.98
CA GLU A 150 0.29 6.49 -24.87
C GLU A 150 -0.98 6.88 -24.10
N SER A 151 -1.95 7.47 -24.77
CA SER A 151 -3.30 7.67 -24.23
C SER A 151 -4.21 6.46 -24.51
N ASN A 152 -5.49 6.57 -24.14
CA ASN A 152 -6.53 5.58 -24.40
C ASN A 152 -6.40 4.27 -23.61
N PHE A 153 -6.06 4.36 -22.34
CA PHE A 153 -6.22 3.25 -21.42
C PHE A 153 -7.66 3.12 -20.92
N ASP A 154 -8.14 1.90 -20.83
CA ASP A 154 -9.43 1.61 -20.20
C ASP A 154 -9.32 1.73 -18.68
N ILE A 155 -8.14 1.43 -18.14
CA ILE A 155 -7.86 1.41 -16.70
C ILE A 155 -6.51 2.04 -16.43
N VAL A 156 -6.46 3.00 -15.49
CA VAL A 156 -5.24 3.37 -14.78
C VAL A 156 -5.34 2.78 -13.38
N PHE A 157 -4.31 2.05 -12.98
CA PHE A 157 -4.27 1.26 -11.76
C PHE A 157 -3.14 1.71 -10.83
N PHE A 158 -3.47 1.86 -9.55
CA PHE A 158 -2.52 2.11 -8.48
C PHE A 158 -2.73 1.10 -7.35
N HIS A 159 -1.67 0.38 -7.01
CA HIS A 159 -1.66 -0.50 -5.84
C HIS A 159 -0.54 -0.09 -4.89
N SER A 160 -0.90 0.50 -3.75
CA SER A 160 0.05 0.98 -2.74
C SER A 160 1.17 1.86 -3.33
N SER A 161 0.82 2.75 -4.25
CA SER A 161 1.76 3.58 -4.99
C SER A 161 1.32 5.04 -5.13
N LEU A 162 0.02 5.34 -5.24
CA LEU A 162 -0.47 6.71 -5.42
C LEU A 162 -0.12 7.63 -4.23
N HIS A 163 -0.04 7.08 -3.02
CA HIS A 163 0.35 7.84 -1.82
C HIS A 163 1.82 8.32 -1.84
N HIS A 164 2.65 7.85 -2.77
CA HIS A 164 4.01 8.36 -3.01
C HIS A 164 4.05 9.61 -3.90
N PHE A 165 2.94 9.97 -4.52
CA PHE A 165 2.88 11.15 -5.39
C PHE A 165 2.46 12.40 -4.61
N ASN A 166 3.05 13.54 -5.00
CA ASN A 166 2.73 14.85 -4.44
C ASN A 166 1.76 15.61 -5.34
N HIS A 167 1.10 16.62 -4.78
CA HIS A 167 0.16 17.47 -5.51
C HIS A 167 -0.93 16.66 -6.23
N ILE A 168 -1.57 15.73 -5.51
CA ILE A 168 -2.60 14.82 -6.03
C ILE A 168 -3.72 15.59 -6.74
N SER A 169 -4.12 16.74 -6.21
CA SER A 169 -5.14 17.61 -6.79
C SER A 169 -4.77 18.15 -8.19
N ASN A 170 -3.48 18.18 -8.52
CA ASN A 170 -2.98 18.56 -9.84
C ASN A 170 -2.61 17.33 -10.68
N LEU A 171 -2.04 16.30 -10.05
CA LEU A 171 -1.62 15.06 -10.71
C LEU A 171 -2.78 14.37 -11.42
N ILE A 172 -3.89 14.14 -10.71
CA ILE A 172 -5.03 13.39 -11.23
C ILE A 172 -5.62 14.08 -12.46
N PRO A 173 -6.04 15.38 -12.45
CA PRO A 173 -6.64 15.99 -13.60
C PRO A 173 -5.68 16.21 -14.78
N HIS A 174 -4.42 16.52 -14.53
CA HIS A 174 -3.50 16.93 -15.60
C HIS A 174 -2.55 15.84 -16.10
N LYS A 175 -2.40 14.74 -15.35
CA LYS A 175 -1.50 13.65 -15.75
C LYS A 175 -2.20 12.30 -15.88
N ILE A 176 -3.21 12.01 -15.03
CA ILE A 176 -3.88 10.70 -15.03
C ILE A 176 -5.11 10.70 -15.96
N ILE A 177 -5.98 11.68 -15.85
CA ILE A 177 -7.19 11.76 -16.69
C ILE A 177 -6.86 11.75 -18.19
N PRO A 178 -5.84 12.49 -18.70
CA PRO A 178 -5.49 12.45 -20.13
C PRO A 178 -5.05 11.09 -20.67
N LEU A 179 -4.66 10.15 -19.80
CA LEU A 179 -4.29 8.79 -20.18
C LEU A 179 -5.49 7.87 -20.37
N LEU A 180 -6.63 8.23 -19.78
CA LEU A 180 -7.85 7.45 -19.81
C LEU A 180 -8.68 7.71 -21.08
N LYS A 181 -9.40 6.67 -21.51
CA LYS A 181 -10.56 6.84 -22.41
C LYS A 181 -11.64 7.68 -21.74
N SER A 182 -12.58 8.24 -22.52
CA SER A 182 -13.69 9.05 -22.01
C SER A 182 -14.60 8.33 -21.03
N ASP A 183 -14.65 7.00 -21.07
CA ASP A 183 -15.36 6.12 -20.13
C ASP A 183 -14.40 5.29 -19.26
N GLY A 184 -13.13 5.67 -19.24
CA GLY A 184 -12.07 4.98 -18.55
C GLY A 184 -12.20 5.00 -17.02
N HIS A 185 -11.46 4.12 -16.38
CA HIS A 185 -11.57 3.86 -14.94
C HIS A 185 -10.24 4.10 -14.25
N LEU A 186 -10.32 4.74 -13.08
CA LEU A 186 -9.24 4.74 -12.10
C LEU A 186 -9.55 3.66 -11.07
N ILE A 187 -8.63 2.72 -10.88
CA ILE A 187 -8.74 1.67 -9.85
C ILE A 187 -7.59 1.83 -8.88
N ILE A 188 -7.91 1.85 -7.60
CA ILE A 188 -6.92 2.00 -6.53
C ILE A 188 -7.06 0.91 -5.48
N ASN A 189 -5.94 0.52 -4.88
CA ASN A 189 -5.86 -0.17 -3.60
C ASN A 189 -4.79 0.56 -2.78
N GLU A 190 -5.22 1.52 -1.92
CA GLU A 190 -4.33 2.57 -1.46
C GLU A 190 -4.51 2.94 0.02
N TYR A 191 -3.39 3.42 0.59
CA TYR A 191 -3.43 4.22 1.80
C TYR A 191 -3.92 5.63 1.47
N VAL A 192 -5.03 6.01 2.07
CA VAL A 192 -5.70 7.31 1.90
C VAL A 192 -5.82 8.08 3.20
N GLY A 193 -5.18 7.58 4.24
CA GLY A 193 -5.17 8.18 5.57
C GLY A 193 -4.34 9.46 5.66
N PRO A 194 -4.07 9.94 6.88
CA PRO A 194 -3.40 11.22 7.13
C PRO A 194 -2.05 11.37 6.42
N THR A 195 -1.88 12.46 5.70
CA THR A 195 -0.61 12.85 5.05
C THR A 195 0.56 12.69 6.02
N ARG A 196 1.66 12.08 5.53
CA ARG A 196 2.86 11.79 6.31
C ARG A 196 2.59 10.94 7.56
N ILE A 197 1.52 10.12 7.54
CA ILE A 197 1.13 9.27 8.67
C ILE A 197 1.04 10.11 9.98
N GLN A 198 0.62 11.35 9.85
CA GLN A 198 0.47 12.26 10.99
C GLN A 198 -0.89 12.07 11.68
N HIS A 199 -1.11 10.86 12.19
CA HIS A 199 -2.38 10.49 12.83
C HIS A 199 -2.84 11.47 13.90
N PRO A 200 -4.14 11.77 14.00
CA PRO A 200 -4.70 12.59 15.07
C PRO A 200 -4.51 11.93 16.45
N LYS A 201 -4.61 12.72 17.51
CA LYS A 201 -4.36 12.23 18.88
C LYS A 201 -5.25 11.04 19.27
N HIS A 202 -6.53 11.07 18.89
CA HIS A 202 -7.49 10.00 19.19
C HIS A 202 -7.09 8.68 18.53
N GLN A 203 -6.55 8.71 17.28
CA GLN A 203 -6.07 7.50 16.60
C GLN A 203 -4.81 6.94 17.29
N VAL A 204 -3.86 7.80 17.67
CA VAL A 204 -2.68 7.36 18.44
C VAL A 204 -3.10 6.73 19.78
N GLN A 205 -4.11 7.29 20.45
CA GLN A 205 -4.66 6.71 21.68
C GLN A 205 -5.33 5.36 21.43
N ALA A 206 -6.09 5.23 20.34
CA ALA A 206 -6.72 3.97 19.95
C ALA A 206 -5.68 2.90 19.61
N ILE A 207 -4.62 3.23 18.85
CA ILE A 207 -3.48 2.33 18.59
C ILE A 207 -2.87 1.83 19.90
N ASN A 208 -2.68 2.71 20.87
CA ASN A 208 -2.14 2.32 22.18
C ASN A 208 -3.11 1.46 23.02
N ARG A 209 -4.42 1.65 22.88
CA ARG A 209 -5.41 0.74 23.48
C ARG A 209 -5.36 -0.63 22.82
N GLY A 210 -5.33 -0.70 21.48
CA GLY A 210 -5.16 -1.94 20.74
C GLY A 210 -3.88 -2.68 21.13
N LEU A 211 -2.76 -1.96 21.27
CA LEU A 211 -1.50 -2.59 21.71
C LEU A 211 -1.61 -3.25 23.10
N LYS A 212 -2.43 -2.73 24.02
CA LYS A 212 -2.64 -3.32 25.34
C LYS A 212 -3.40 -4.66 25.30
N LEU A 213 -4.15 -4.93 24.23
CA LEU A 213 -4.83 -6.23 24.03
C LEU A 213 -3.83 -7.37 23.79
N ILE A 214 -2.58 -7.06 23.45
CA ILE A 214 -1.55 -8.06 23.17
C ILE A 214 -0.71 -8.30 24.44
N PRO A 215 -0.57 -9.54 24.91
CA PRO A 215 0.33 -9.90 26.02
C PRO A 215 1.78 -9.52 25.73
N ASN A 216 2.57 -9.17 26.76
CA ASN A 216 3.97 -8.75 26.62
C ASN A 216 4.86 -9.74 25.87
N LYS A 217 4.60 -11.05 26.00
CA LYS A 217 5.36 -12.09 25.30
C LYS A 217 5.30 -11.97 23.79
N PHE A 218 4.19 -11.46 23.22
CA PHE A 218 3.98 -11.24 21.78
C PHE A 218 4.29 -9.79 21.33
N ARG A 219 4.70 -8.91 22.24
CA ARG A 219 5.11 -7.54 21.92
C ARG A 219 6.62 -7.36 21.72
N LYS A 220 7.40 -8.46 21.72
CA LYS A 220 8.83 -8.39 21.41
C LYS A 220 9.04 -8.04 19.94
N ARG A 221 9.76 -6.93 19.68
CA ARG A 221 10.05 -6.48 18.32
C ARG A 221 11.01 -7.42 17.59
N PHE A 222 10.76 -7.63 16.32
CA PHE A 222 11.54 -8.48 15.43
C PHE A 222 13.05 -8.17 15.50
N LYS A 223 13.87 -9.20 15.68
CA LYS A 223 15.35 -9.15 15.74
C LYS A 223 15.96 -8.26 16.84
N THR A 224 15.19 -7.55 17.63
CA THR A 224 15.74 -6.70 18.71
C THR A 224 15.45 -7.25 20.09
N GLY A 225 14.35 -7.97 20.27
CA GLY A 225 13.86 -8.46 21.55
C GLY A 225 13.26 -7.37 22.45
N TRP A 226 13.27 -6.11 22.03
CA TRP A 226 12.69 -5.00 22.80
C TRP A 226 11.16 -5.06 22.78
N ILE A 227 10.54 -4.85 23.95
CA ILE A 227 9.08 -4.88 24.08
C ILE A 227 8.50 -3.58 23.50
N LYS A 228 7.55 -3.69 22.59
CA LYS A 228 6.75 -2.59 22.07
C LYS A 228 5.71 -2.17 23.11
N ARG A 229 5.98 -1.09 23.84
CA ARG A 229 5.14 -0.65 24.96
C ARG A 229 4.10 0.39 24.51
N LEU A 230 4.50 1.35 23.69
CA LEU A 230 3.69 2.46 23.24
C LEU A 230 4.00 2.78 21.77
N TYR A 231 3.06 3.47 21.13
CA TYR A 231 3.19 4.12 19.84
C TYR A 231 2.98 5.62 20.04
N HIS A 232 3.96 6.43 19.63
CA HIS A 232 3.94 7.88 19.79
C HIS A 232 3.63 8.62 18.47
N GLY A 233 3.53 7.87 17.38
CA GLY A 233 3.35 8.38 16.02
C GLY A 233 4.67 8.46 15.23
N SER A 234 4.56 8.70 13.94
CA SER A 234 5.70 8.85 13.05
C SER A 234 6.21 10.29 13.09
N GLY A 235 7.52 10.49 13.26
CA GLY A 235 8.15 11.80 13.14
C GLY A 235 8.44 12.16 11.69
N LEU A 236 8.14 13.38 11.30
CA LEU A 236 8.27 13.88 9.94
C LEU A 236 9.71 13.82 9.43
N ILE A 237 10.68 14.22 10.27
CA ILE A 237 12.09 14.26 9.87
C ILE A 237 12.57 12.86 9.50
N ARG A 238 12.30 11.86 10.33
CA ARG A 238 12.68 10.47 10.03
C ARG A 238 12.01 9.95 8.75
N MET A 239 10.73 10.24 8.55
CA MET A 239 10.00 9.81 7.35
C MET A 239 10.64 10.40 6.09
N ILE A 240 10.91 11.71 6.05
CA ILE A 240 11.53 12.38 4.91
C ILE A 240 12.95 11.85 4.64
N LEU A 241 13.70 11.51 5.69
CA LEU A 241 15.03 10.92 5.53
C LEU A 241 14.99 9.47 5.05
N ALA A 242 14.01 8.69 5.50
CA ALA A 242 13.86 7.28 5.13
C ALA A 242 13.30 7.12 3.71
N ASP A 243 12.19 7.80 3.42
CA ASP A 243 11.55 7.90 2.11
C ASP A 243 10.85 9.27 1.98
N PRO A 244 11.39 10.17 1.17
CA PRO A 244 10.80 11.50 1.00
C PRO A 244 9.44 11.50 0.30
N SER A 245 9.03 10.41 -0.33
CA SER A 245 7.74 10.27 -1.01
C SER A 245 6.65 9.64 -0.14
N GLU A 246 6.99 8.97 0.96
CA GLU A 246 6.06 8.20 1.79
C GLU A 246 4.89 9.05 2.28
N CYS A 247 3.67 8.70 1.85
CA CYS A 247 2.40 9.33 2.20
C CYS A 247 2.43 10.86 2.11
N ILE A 248 3.08 11.41 1.06
CA ILE A 248 3.41 12.84 0.95
C ILE A 248 2.16 13.72 0.84
N ASP A 249 1.09 13.21 0.22
CA ASP A 249 -0.18 13.91 -0.02
C ASP A 249 -1.38 12.95 0.01
N SER A 250 -1.30 11.90 0.81
CA SER A 250 -2.29 10.80 0.83
C SER A 250 -3.71 11.25 1.19
N SER A 251 -3.86 12.25 2.08
CA SER A 251 -5.18 12.76 2.47
C SER A 251 -5.93 13.47 1.34
N SER A 252 -5.24 13.86 0.26
CA SER A 252 -5.84 14.50 -0.91
C SER A 252 -6.36 13.50 -1.95
N ILE A 253 -6.06 12.19 -1.81
CA ILE A 253 -6.38 11.16 -2.81
C ILE A 253 -7.90 11.06 -3.03
N LEU A 254 -8.65 10.64 -2.02
CA LEU A 254 -10.11 10.46 -2.17
C LEU A 254 -10.85 11.75 -2.51
N PRO A 255 -10.60 12.91 -1.85
CA PRO A 255 -11.25 14.16 -2.24
C PRO A 255 -11.05 14.52 -3.72
N THR A 256 -9.83 14.32 -4.24
CA THR A 256 -9.55 14.60 -5.65
C THR A 256 -10.23 13.59 -6.57
N ILE A 257 -10.21 12.31 -6.24
CA ILE A 257 -10.90 11.29 -7.02
C ILE A 257 -12.39 11.58 -7.08
N HIS A 258 -13.03 11.85 -5.96
CA HIS A 258 -14.48 12.14 -5.87
C HIS A 258 -14.88 13.41 -6.66
N THR A 259 -13.95 14.36 -6.81
CA THR A 259 -14.18 15.56 -7.64
C THR A 259 -14.32 15.19 -9.12
N HIS A 260 -13.44 14.35 -9.65
CA HIS A 260 -13.31 14.11 -11.08
C HIS A 260 -13.97 12.80 -11.54
N PHE A 261 -14.21 11.86 -10.65
CA PHE A 261 -14.73 10.53 -10.97
C PHE A 261 -16.06 10.26 -10.26
N LYS A 262 -16.87 9.42 -10.88
CA LYS A 262 -18.03 8.79 -10.26
C LYS A 262 -17.57 7.51 -9.55
N THR A 263 -17.89 7.35 -8.30
CA THR A 263 -17.67 6.12 -7.55
C THR A 263 -18.55 5.00 -8.10
N ILE A 264 -17.94 3.91 -8.55
CA ILE A 264 -18.62 2.68 -8.96
C ILE A 264 -18.66 1.71 -7.79
N ASP A 265 -17.52 1.50 -7.13
CA ASP A 265 -17.39 0.72 -5.90
C ASP A 265 -16.28 1.32 -5.05
N GLU A 266 -16.48 1.42 -3.74
CA GLU A 266 -15.49 1.92 -2.80
C GLU A 266 -15.60 1.12 -1.51
N ARG A 267 -14.54 0.37 -1.18
CA ARG A 267 -14.49 -0.57 -0.08
C ARG A 267 -13.40 -0.18 0.90
N PRO A 268 -13.75 0.50 2.01
CA PRO A 268 -12.83 0.75 3.10
C PRO A 268 -12.48 -0.56 3.81
N TYR A 269 -11.19 -0.77 4.14
CA TYR A 269 -10.76 -2.02 4.79
C TYR A 269 -9.83 -1.84 6.00
N GLY A 270 -9.86 -0.66 6.63
CA GLY A 270 -9.24 -0.41 7.92
C GLY A 270 -7.78 -0.01 7.83
N GLY A 271 -6.94 -0.62 8.66
CA GLY A 271 -5.52 -0.31 8.79
C GLY A 271 -5.21 0.79 9.79
N ASN A 272 -6.21 1.51 10.27
CA ASN A 272 -6.05 2.63 11.22
C ASN A 272 -5.32 2.24 12.51
N ILE A 273 -5.54 1.02 12.97
CA ILE A 273 -5.00 0.48 14.23
C ILE A 273 -4.03 -0.66 13.95
N LEU A 274 -4.46 -1.65 13.17
CA LEU A 274 -3.71 -2.89 12.95
C LEU A 274 -2.33 -2.65 12.33
N MET A 275 -2.22 -1.73 11.36
CA MET A 275 -0.96 -1.38 10.71
C MET A 275 0.12 -1.03 11.74
N HIS A 276 -0.23 -0.22 12.73
CA HIS A 276 0.72 0.26 13.72
C HIS A 276 0.88 -0.68 14.91
N VAL A 277 -0.20 -1.33 15.35
CA VAL A 277 -0.15 -2.30 16.44
C VAL A 277 0.71 -3.49 16.06
N LEU A 278 0.52 -4.04 14.86
CA LEU A 278 1.20 -5.26 14.42
C LEU A 278 2.59 -5.03 13.81
N LYS A 279 2.93 -3.81 13.37
CA LYS A 279 4.27 -3.49 12.87
C LYS A 279 5.36 -3.92 13.85
N ASP A 280 6.40 -4.56 13.38
CA ASP A 280 7.57 -5.09 14.10
C ASP A 280 7.28 -6.30 15.01
N ILE A 281 6.03 -6.70 15.21
CA ILE A 281 5.65 -7.85 16.03
C ILE A 281 4.83 -8.91 15.26
N SER A 282 4.57 -8.68 13.97
CA SER A 282 3.76 -9.57 13.11
C SER A 282 4.30 -11.00 13.05
N HIS A 283 5.61 -11.19 13.21
CA HIS A 283 6.25 -12.52 13.21
C HIS A 283 5.74 -13.43 14.32
N HIS A 284 5.15 -12.88 15.40
CA HIS A 284 4.51 -13.69 16.44
C HIS A 284 3.16 -14.29 16.01
N PHE A 285 2.59 -13.81 14.89
CA PHE A 285 1.27 -14.17 14.39
C PHE A 285 1.32 -14.90 13.05
N LEU A 286 2.43 -15.57 12.74
CA LEU A 286 2.56 -16.40 11.53
C LEU A 286 2.10 -17.85 11.80
N ASP A 287 2.36 -18.34 13.00
CA ASP A 287 1.92 -19.67 13.42
C ASP A 287 0.74 -19.53 14.40
N MET A 288 -0.47 -19.85 13.93
CA MET A 288 -1.71 -19.63 14.67
C MET A 288 -2.01 -20.75 15.65
N ASP A 289 -2.06 -20.40 16.95
CA ASP A 289 -2.73 -21.16 17.99
C ASP A 289 -4.00 -20.44 18.46
N SER A 290 -4.70 -21.04 19.42
CA SER A 290 -5.95 -20.50 19.97
C SER A 290 -5.75 -19.14 20.64
N GLU A 291 -4.61 -18.92 21.33
CA GLU A 291 -4.31 -17.65 22.01
C GLU A 291 -4.07 -16.53 20.99
N ARG A 292 -3.24 -16.77 19.96
CA ARG A 292 -2.95 -15.77 18.91
C ARG A 292 -4.18 -15.45 18.08
N LYS A 293 -4.99 -16.47 17.78
CA LYS A 293 -6.25 -16.29 17.07
C LYS A 293 -7.23 -15.41 17.86
N TYR A 294 -7.35 -15.65 19.17
CA TYR A 294 -8.16 -14.81 20.05
C TYR A 294 -7.67 -13.35 20.09
N ILE A 295 -6.34 -13.14 20.20
CA ILE A 295 -5.75 -11.80 20.19
C ILE A 295 -6.06 -11.07 18.88
N LEU A 296 -5.85 -11.72 17.73
CA LEU A 296 -6.15 -11.09 16.43
C LEU A 296 -7.63 -10.80 16.26
N SER A 297 -8.52 -11.72 16.65
CA SER A 297 -9.96 -11.45 16.63
C SER A 297 -10.32 -10.24 17.47
N SER A 298 -9.81 -10.15 18.69
CA SER A 298 -10.05 -9.00 19.57
C SER A 298 -9.52 -7.68 18.99
N LEU A 299 -8.40 -7.72 18.26
CA LEU A 299 -7.87 -6.56 17.56
C LEU A 299 -8.72 -6.17 16.35
N PHE A 300 -9.26 -7.15 15.63
CA PHE A 300 -10.16 -6.91 14.50
C PHE A 300 -11.45 -6.26 14.96
N ASP A 301 -12.07 -6.81 16.00
CA ASP A 301 -13.29 -6.26 16.59
C ASP A 301 -13.07 -4.83 17.12
N PHE A 302 -11.91 -4.58 17.73
CA PHE A 302 -11.53 -3.25 18.22
C PHE A 302 -11.32 -2.24 17.08
N GLU A 303 -10.73 -2.65 15.96
CA GLU A 303 -10.61 -1.78 14.79
C GLU A 303 -11.99 -1.56 14.12
N ASP A 304 -12.86 -2.58 14.06
CA ASP A 304 -14.21 -2.45 13.53
C ASP A 304 -15.04 -1.45 14.34
N GLU A 305 -14.96 -1.49 15.66
CA GLU A 305 -15.58 -0.49 16.54
C GLU A 305 -15.07 0.92 16.27
N TYR A 306 -13.76 1.07 16.11
CA TYR A 306 -13.15 2.37 15.79
C TYR A 306 -13.65 2.93 14.46
N LEU A 307 -13.76 2.07 13.45
CA LEU A 307 -14.18 2.44 12.10
C LEU A 307 -15.67 2.81 11.98
N GLN A 308 -16.50 2.50 12.97
CA GLN A 308 -17.90 2.97 12.98
C GLN A 308 -18.00 4.50 13.00
N ASN A 309 -16.99 5.19 13.56
CA ASN A 309 -17.00 6.65 13.75
C ASN A 309 -15.81 7.35 13.10
N GLN A 310 -14.94 6.64 12.39
CA GLN A 310 -13.74 7.19 11.78
C GLN A 310 -13.56 6.65 10.35
N PRO A 311 -13.06 7.48 9.42
CA PRO A 311 -12.75 7.01 8.07
C PRO A 311 -11.63 5.99 8.10
N SER A 312 -11.65 5.08 7.13
CA SER A 312 -10.61 4.08 6.92
C SER A 312 -9.32 4.70 6.36
N ASP A 313 -8.16 4.24 6.84
CA ASP A 313 -6.87 4.64 6.28
C ASP A 313 -6.54 3.91 4.96
N PHE A 314 -7.23 2.80 4.64
CA PHE A 314 -7.04 2.07 3.40
C PHE A 314 -8.36 1.84 2.67
N VAL A 315 -8.31 1.98 1.34
CA VAL A 315 -9.48 1.83 0.48
C VAL A 315 -9.09 1.05 -0.78
N PHE A 316 -9.94 0.09 -1.15
CA PHE A 316 -10.04 -0.42 -2.52
C PHE A 316 -11.15 0.35 -3.23
N GLY A 317 -10.91 0.86 -4.43
CA GLY A 317 -11.90 1.65 -5.16
C GLY A 317 -11.85 1.49 -6.67
N ILE A 318 -13.03 1.50 -7.27
CA ILE A 318 -13.25 1.54 -8.74
C ILE A 318 -14.03 2.82 -9.04
N TYR A 319 -13.45 3.67 -9.85
CA TYR A 319 -13.99 4.98 -10.16
C TYR A 319 -14.02 5.19 -11.68
N GLN A 320 -15.14 5.65 -12.20
CA GLN A 320 -15.30 5.97 -13.62
C GLN A 320 -15.15 7.46 -13.85
N LEU A 321 -14.41 7.85 -14.91
CA LEU A 321 -14.28 9.25 -15.28
C LEU A 321 -15.66 9.88 -15.50
N LYS A 322 -15.91 11.04 -14.89
CA LYS A 322 -17.14 11.80 -15.12
C LYS A 322 -17.13 12.30 -16.56
N LYS A 323 -18.25 12.15 -17.23
CA LYS A 323 -18.44 12.79 -18.54
C LYS A 323 -18.45 14.30 -18.33
N SER A 324 -17.60 15.00 -19.05
CA SER A 324 -17.60 16.46 -19.15
C SER A 324 -18.84 16.97 -19.87
#